data_fdb4c6ed8cb014d2cf6010d194fbaf26
#
_entry.id   fdb4c6ed8cb014d2cf6010d194fbaf26
#
_cell.length_a   1.000
_cell.length_b   1.000
_cell.length_c   1.000
_cell.angle_alpha   90.00
_cell.angle_beta   90.00
_cell.angle_gamma   90.00
#
_symmetry.space_group_name_H-M   'P 1'
#
loop_
_entity.id
_entity.type
_entity.pdbx_description
1 polymer ?
#
loop_
_entity_poly.entity_id
_entity_poly.type
_entity_poly.pdbx_seq_one_letter_code
_entity_poly.pdbx_strand_id
1 'polypeptide(L)'
;MYYFCNTLTNLKPHNVRITILQTDIKWACPEGNMMEAEALIGNAPTSDVYVLPEMWATGFVAKTPETAYDEAPLEWMKTMAGKLDAALCGSLVAKEIDGSYRNRLYFVLPDGGFYYYDKHHLFTYGRENEHYTQGNKRVIAKYKNVRFMLQTCYDLRFPVWVRNNADYDAIIFTANWPQSRQNVWQILLRAR
;
A
#
# COMPACT_ATOMS: atom_id res chain seq x y z
N MET A 1 -1.14 14.79 9.42
CA MET A 1 -2.43 15.04 10.11
C MET A 1 -3.01 13.67 10.45
N TYR A 2 -2.98 13.28 11.72
CA TYR A 2 -3.36 11.93 12.16
C TYR A 2 -4.84 11.90 12.51
N TYR A 3 -5.59 10.95 11.96
CA TYR A 3 -6.97 10.71 12.37
C TYR A 3 -7.06 9.32 13.02
N PHE A 4 -7.30 9.31 14.33
CA PHE A 4 -7.70 8.10 15.07
C PHE A 4 -9.22 8.07 15.18
N CYS A 5 -9.84 7.00 14.73
CA CYS A 5 -11.22 6.70 15.07
C CYS A 5 -11.19 5.83 16.33
N ASN A 6 -11.53 6.39 17.48
CA ASN A 6 -11.69 5.67 18.75
C ASN A 6 -13.07 5.02 18.80
N THR A 7 -13.12 3.70 18.67
CA THR A 7 -14.22 2.89 19.22
C THR A 7 -13.67 2.18 20.44
N LEU A 8 -14.11 2.63 21.62
CA LEU A 8 -13.72 2.12 22.94
C LEU A 8 -14.22 0.70 23.13
N THR A 9 -13.36 -0.27 23.00
CA THR A 9 -13.43 -1.54 23.72
C THR A 9 -12.11 -1.70 24.46
N ASN A 10 -12.14 -2.23 25.70
CA ASN A 10 -11.06 -2.35 26.68
C ASN A 10 -9.82 -3.14 26.17
N LEU A 11 -9.20 -2.68 25.09
CA LEU A 11 -7.91 -3.16 24.62
C LEU A 11 -6.84 -2.18 25.10
N LYS A 12 -5.77 -2.69 25.70
CA LYS A 12 -4.58 -1.89 26.00
C LYS A 12 -4.19 -1.12 24.73
N PRO A 13 -3.92 0.19 24.82
CA PRO A 13 -3.56 0.97 23.63
C PRO A 13 -2.27 0.39 23.04
N HIS A 14 -2.39 -0.27 21.92
CA HIS A 14 -1.22 -0.67 21.13
C HIS A 14 -0.78 0.58 20.38
N ASN A 15 0.26 1.24 20.88
CA ASN A 15 0.85 2.40 20.21
C ASN A 15 1.72 1.90 19.05
N VAL A 16 1.10 1.61 17.89
CA VAL A 16 1.83 1.38 16.66
C VAL A 16 2.03 2.72 15.95
N ARG A 17 3.30 3.09 15.73
CA ARG A 17 3.66 4.29 14.99
C ARG A 17 3.72 3.96 13.49
N ILE A 18 2.98 4.74 12.69
CA ILE A 18 2.95 4.58 11.23
C ILE A 18 3.50 5.87 10.61
N THR A 19 4.49 5.73 9.74
CA THR A 19 4.99 6.81 8.88
C THR A 19 4.46 6.62 7.47
N ILE A 20 3.79 7.65 6.95
CA ILE A 20 3.35 7.71 5.55
C ILE A 20 4.42 8.48 4.76
N LEU A 21 5.00 7.84 3.75
CA LEU A 21 6.01 8.41 2.89
C LEU A 21 5.32 9.05 1.68
N GLN A 22 5.29 10.38 1.64
CA GLN A 22 4.80 11.15 0.50
C GLN A 22 5.96 11.38 -0.46
N THR A 23 6.07 10.53 -1.48
CA THR A 23 7.14 10.58 -2.49
C THR A 23 6.72 11.37 -3.72
N ASP A 24 7.68 11.98 -4.41
CA ASP A 24 7.53 12.51 -5.77
C ASP A 24 8.01 11.44 -6.75
N ILE A 25 7.13 10.52 -7.10
CA ILE A 25 7.45 9.33 -7.87
C ILE A 25 7.97 9.70 -9.25
N LYS A 26 9.22 9.33 -9.53
CA LYS A 26 9.83 9.45 -10.86
C LYS A 26 9.31 8.33 -11.75
N TRP A 27 8.72 8.70 -12.88
CA TRP A 27 8.12 7.75 -13.82
C TRP A 27 9.16 6.75 -14.34
N ALA A 28 8.84 5.46 -14.25
CA ALA A 28 9.66 4.34 -14.75
C ALA A 28 11.13 4.38 -14.27
N CYS A 29 11.37 4.82 -13.02
CA CYS A 29 12.71 4.94 -12.45
C CYS A 29 12.80 4.23 -11.08
N PRO A 30 12.80 2.88 -11.03
CA PRO A 30 12.78 2.13 -9.79
C PRO A 30 13.95 2.47 -8.86
N GLU A 31 15.19 2.53 -9.38
CA GLU A 31 16.37 2.83 -8.57
C GLU A 31 16.26 4.24 -7.95
N GLY A 32 15.85 5.24 -8.74
CA GLY A 32 15.69 6.61 -8.25
C GLY A 32 14.60 6.73 -7.19
N ASN A 33 13.52 5.96 -7.31
CA ASN A 33 12.43 5.93 -6.33
C ASN A 33 12.80 5.17 -5.05
N MET A 34 13.59 4.09 -5.16
CA MET A 34 14.15 3.38 -3.99
C MET A 34 15.11 4.28 -3.20
N MET A 35 16.01 5.02 -3.88
CA MET A 35 16.91 5.96 -3.23
C MET A 35 16.15 7.09 -2.50
N GLU A 36 15.12 7.64 -3.13
CA GLU A 36 14.28 8.66 -2.50
C GLU A 36 13.52 8.13 -1.29
N ALA A 37 12.94 6.92 -1.40
CA ALA A 37 12.26 6.26 -0.29
C ALA A 37 13.22 6.02 0.90
N GLU A 38 14.45 5.55 0.65
CA GLU A 38 15.47 5.34 1.68
C GLU A 38 15.87 6.67 2.36
N ALA A 39 16.04 7.73 1.59
CA ALA A 39 16.34 9.06 2.14
C ALA A 39 15.20 9.62 3.01
N LEU A 40 13.94 9.43 2.58
CA LEU A 40 12.77 9.84 3.36
C LEU A 40 12.63 9.03 4.65
N ILE A 41 12.88 7.72 4.60
CA ILE A 41 12.88 6.85 5.80
C ILE A 41 13.97 7.30 6.77
N GLY A 42 15.18 7.58 6.27
CA GLY A 42 16.31 8.02 7.10
C GLY A 42 16.06 9.35 7.82
N ASN A 43 15.22 10.22 7.27
CA ASN A 43 14.82 11.49 7.86
C ASN A 43 13.53 11.42 8.68
N ALA A 44 12.82 10.29 8.65
CA ALA A 44 11.58 10.11 9.38
C ALA A 44 11.82 9.65 10.84
N PRO A 45 10.87 9.88 11.74
CA PRO A 45 10.91 9.26 13.05
C PRO A 45 10.88 7.74 12.95
N THR A 46 11.61 7.05 13.84
CA THR A 46 11.53 5.58 13.95
C THR A 46 10.07 5.15 14.11
N SER A 47 9.62 4.25 13.26
CA SER A 47 8.23 3.83 13.19
C SER A 47 8.13 2.31 13.06
N ASP A 48 6.97 1.78 13.42
CA ASP A 48 6.67 0.35 13.31
C ASP A 48 6.26 -0.06 11.89
N VAL A 49 5.65 0.88 11.15
CA VAL A 49 5.19 0.66 9.78
C VAL A 49 5.52 1.88 8.94
N TYR A 50 6.15 1.67 7.79
CA TYR A 50 6.36 2.69 6.76
C TYR A 50 5.46 2.39 5.57
N VAL A 51 4.68 3.37 5.13
CA VAL A 51 3.72 3.20 4.04
C VAL A 51 4.15 4.03 2.84
N LEU A 52 4.45 3.34 1.75
CA LEU A 52 4.76 3.86 0.42
C LEU A 52 3.50 3.97 -0.43
N PRO A 53 3.49 4.78 -1.49
CA PRO A 53 2.32 4.93 -2.37
C PRO A 53 1.95 3.68 -3.17
N GLU A 54 0.88 3.81 -3.98
CA GLU A 54 0.54 2.85 -5.04
C GLU A 54 1.58 2.92 -6.16
N MET A 55 2.07 1.74 -6.61
CA MET A 55 3.12 1.59 -7.65
C MET A 55 4.31 2.53 -7.41
N TRP A 56 4.76 2.56 -6.16
CA TRP A 56 5.72 3.53 -5.67
C TRP A 56 7.07 3.51 -6.39
N ALA A 57 7.46 2.35 -6.95
CA ALA A 57 8.74 2.19 -7.63
C ALA A 57 8.73 2.72 -9.07
N THR A 58 7.57 2.75 -9.73
CA THR A 58 7.49 3.03 -11.17
C THR A 58 6.52 4.14 -11.54
N GLY A 59 5.66 4.57 -10.61
CA GLY A 59 4.48 5.36 -10.93
C GLY A 59 3.33 4.48 -11.43
N PHE A 60 2.14 5.06 -11.58
CA PHE A 60 0.93 4.34 -11.95
C PHE A 60 0.95 3.94 -13.44
N VAL A 61 1.65 2.85 -13.78
CA VAL A 61 1.75 2.31 -15.12
C VAL A 61 0.54 1.44 -15.43
N ALA A 62 -0.54 2.07 -15.89
CA ALA A 62 -1.81 1.37 -16.11
C ALA A 62 -1.86 0.51 -17.37
N LYS A 63 -1.01 0.79 -18.40
CA LYS A 63 -1.16 0.21 -19.73
C LYS A 63 -0.05 -0.73 -20.17
N THR A 64 1.12 -0.65 -19.56
CA THR A 64 2.30 -1.42 -19.97
C THR A 64 2.95 -2.07 -18.76
N PRO A 65 2.24 -3.02 -18.06
CA PRO A 65 2.76 -3.63 -16.85
C PRO A 65 4.09 -4.36 -17.06
N GLU A 66 4.34 -4.88 -18.26
CA GLU A 66 5.58 -5.56 -18.62
C GLU A 66 6.82 -4.66 -18.52
N THR A 67 6.65 -3.35 -18.71
CA THR A 67 7.74 -2.35 -18.59
C THR A 67 7.95 -1.89 -17.16
N ALA A 68 7.00 -2.17 -16.27
CA ALA A 68 7.00 -1.76 -14.87
C ALA A 68 7.24 -2.94 -13.92
N TYR A 69 7.23 -4.17 -14.43
CA TYR A 69 7.54 -5.35 -13.62
C TYR A 69 9.04 -5.44 -13.38
N ASP A 70 9.40 -5.47 -12.10
CA ASP A 70 10.76 -5.67 -11.61
C ASP A 70 10.67 -6.28 -10.22
N GLU A 71 11.54 -7.24 -9.92
CA GLU A 71 11.61 -7.90 -8.62
C GLU A 71 12.44 -7.11 -7.60
N ALA A 72 13.35 -6.26 -8.07
CA ALA A 72 14.26 -5.50 -7.22
C ALA A 72 13.55 -4.63 -6.18
N PRO A 73 12.45 -3.93 -6.46
CA PRO A 73 11.73 -3.16 -5.44
C PRO A 73 11.16 -4.01 -4.30
N LEU A 74 10.68 -5.22 -4.56
CA LEU A 74 10.21 -6.12 -3.49
C LEU A 74 11.39 -6.62 -2.63
N GLU A 75 12.49 -6.99 -3.24
CA GLU A 75 13.70 -7.41 -2.51
C GLU A 75 14.30 -6.25 -1.69
N TRP A 76 14.23 -5.03 -2.22
CA TRP A 76 14.58 -3.83 -1.46
C TRP A 76 13.65 -3.65 -0.25
N MET A 77 12.32 -3.81 -0.41
CA MET A 77 11.37 -3.74 0.72
C MET A 77 11.71 -4.76 1.81
N LYS A 78 12.05 -6.00 1.44
CA LYS A 78 12.45 -7.05 2.40
C LYS A 78 13.73 -6.67 3.15
N THR A 79 14.73 -6.20 2.41
CA THR A 79 16.01 -5.75 2.97
C THR A 79 15.82 -4.60 3.95
N MET A 80 15.02 -3.60 3.56
CA MET A 80 14.74 -2.43 4.40
C MET A 80 13.91 -2.79 5.63
N ALA A 81 12.91 -3.67 5.49
CA ALA A 81 12.12 -4.14 6.64
C ALA A 81 13.00 -4.79 7.71
N GLY A 82 13.95 -5.63 7.28
CA GLY A 82 14.93 -6.25 8.18
C GLY A 82 15.88 -5.24 8.82
N LYS A 83 16.42 -4.28 8.05
CA LYS A 83 17.31 -3.23 8.56
C LYS A 83 16.64 -2.33 9.60
N LEU A 84 15.36 -2.03 9.41
CA LEU A 84 14.59 -1.09 10.24
C LEU A 84 13.91 -1.76 11.45
N ASP A 85 13.87 -3.09 11.49
CA ASP A 85 12.99 -3.86 12.39
C ASP A 85 11.54 -3.35 12.36
N ALA A 86 11.04 -3.02 11.17
CA ALA A 86 9.75 -2.40 10.92
C ALA A 86 9.08 -2.97 9.66
N ALA A 87 7.75 -2.94 9.60
CA ALA A 87 7.05 -3.34 8.39
C ALA A 87 7.10 -2.26 7.32
N LEU A 88 7.23 -2.67 6.04
CA LEU A 88 7.08 -1.80 4.87
C LEU A 88 5.83 -2.18 4.08
N CYS A 89 5.04 -1.17 3.71
CA CYS A 89 3.78 -1.36 2.97
C CYS A 89 3.78 -0.48 1.72
N GLY A 90 3.49 -1.05 0.55
CA GLY A 90 3.43 -0.29 -0.71
C GLY A 90 3.05 -1.19 -1.87
N SER A 91 2.42 -0.65 -2.94
CA SER A 91 2.09 -1.51 -4.06
C SER A 91 3.10 -1.46 -5.20
N LEU A 92 3.23 -2.58 -5.88
CA LEU A 92 4.11 -2.83 -7.02
C LEU A 92 3.34 -3.54 -8.13
N VAL A 93 3.90 -3.54 -9.32
CA VAL A 93 3.46 -4.46 -10.38
C VAL A 93 3.98 -5.85 -10.06
N ALA A 94 3.10 -6.83 -9.97
CA ALA A 94 3.46 -8.23 -9.80
C ALA A 94 3.06 -9.03 -11.05
N LYS A 95 3.86 -10.03 -11.39
CA LYS A 95 3.61 -10.95 -12.51
C LYS A 95 3.32 -12.35 -11.97
N GLU A 96 2.24 -12.95 -12.44
CA GLU A 96 1.85 -14.32 -12.10
C GLU A 96 2.52 -15.34 -13.04
N ILE A 97 2.47 -16.60 -12.63
CA ILE A 97 3.02 -17.73 -13.42
C ILE A 97 2.32 -17.84 -14.79
N ASP A 98 1.03 -17.52 -14.86
CA ASP A 98 0.24 -17.52 -16.10
C ASP A 98 0.53 -16.32 -17.01
N GLY A 99 1.46 -15.44 -16.60
CA GLY A 99 1.85 -14.25 -17.33
C GLY A 99 0.96 -13.03 -17.07
N SER A 100 -0.12 -13.16 -16.30
CA SER A 100 -0.98 -12.03 -15.94
C SER A 100 -0.29 -11.08 -14.95
N TYR A 101 -0.71 -9.80 -14.97
CA TYR A 101 -0.17 -8.78 -14.07
C TYR A 101 -1.18 -8.36 -13.02
N ARG A 102 -0.67 -7.98 -11.83
CA ARG A 102 -1.44 -7.49 -10.68
C ARG A 102 -0.90 -6.15 -10.21
N ASN A 103 -1.79 -5.26 -9.78
CA ASN A 103 -1.44 -4.16 -8.91
C ASN A 103 -1.49 -4.72 -7.48
N ARG A 104 -0.32 -5.12 -6.96
CA ARG A 104 -0.18 -5.89 -5.71
C ARG A 104 0.39 -5.04 -4.60
N LEU A 105 -0.39 -4.86 -3.55
CA LEU A 105 0.05 -4.23 -2.32
C LEU A 105 0.73 -5.28 -1.44
N TYR A 106 1.98 -5.04 -1.12
CA TYR A 106 2.75 -5.85 -0.18
C TYR A 106 2.76 -5.19 1.20
N PHE A 107 2.68 -6.00 2.24
CA PHE A 107 2.95 -5.64 3.62
C PHE A 107 4.06 -6.56 4.10
N VAL A 108 5.31 -6.09 4.00
CA VAL A 108 6.54 -6.85 4.25
C VAL A 108 6.93 -6.72 5.71
N LEU A 109 7.16 -7.85 6.37
CA LEU A 109 7.55 -7.94 7.78
C LEU A 109 9.09 -7.89 7.96
N PRO A 110 9.61 -7.59 9.15
CA PRO A 110 11.05 -7.56 9.42
C PRO A 110 11.80 -8.86 9.15
N ASP A 111 11.14 -10.00 9.26
CA ASP A 111 11.71 -11.33 8.98
C ASP A 111 11.73 -11.66 7.46
N GLY A 112 11.29 -10.74 6.61
CA GLY A 112 11.19 -10.92 5.15
C GLY A 112 9.91 -11.63 4.69
N GLY A 113 9.08 -12.14 5.62
CA GLY A 113 7.74 -12.62 5.32
C GLY A 113 6.83 -11.47 4.88
N PHE A 114 5.75 -11.76 4.17
CA PHE A 114 4.83 -10.72 3.74
C PHE A 114 3.40 -11.20 3.58
N TYR A 115 2.46 -10.27 3.78
CA TYR A 115 1.10 -10.36 3.27
C TYR A 115 1.03 -9.63 1.94
N TYR A 116 0.13 -10.06 1.04
CA TYR A 116 -0.13 -9.31 -0.18
C TYR A 116 -1.61 -9.23 -0.50
N TYR A 117 -2.01 -8.12 -1.09
CA TYR A 117 -3.36 -7.84 -1.55
C TYR A 117 -3.32 -7.42 -3.02
N ASP A 118 -4.00 -8.17 -3.87
CA ASP A 118 -4.22 -7.77 -5.25
C ASP A 118 -5.43 -6.84 -5.33
N LYS A 119 -5.23 -5.66 -5.89
CA LYS A 119 -6.25 -4.64 -6.03
C LYS A 119 -7.53 -5.23 -6.62
N HIS A 120 -8.64 -5.09 -5.88
CA HIS A 120 -9.92 -5.65 -6.29
C HIS A 120 -10.63 -4.78 -7.31
N HIS A 121 -10.70 -3.46 -7.04
CA HIS A 121 -11.35 -2.53 -7.95
C HIS A 121 -10.29 -1.83 -8.80
N LEU A 122 -10.08 -2.35 -10.00
CA LEU A 122 -9.18 -1.75 -10.97
C LEU A 122 -9.75 -0.43 -11.49
N PHE A 123 -8.88 0.56 -11.73
CA PHE A 123 -9.27 1.88 -12.20
C PHE A 123 -9.64 1.84 -13.70
N THR A 124 -10.89 1.46 -13.99
CA THR A 124 -11.41 1.28 -15.36
C THR A 124 -11.36 2.57 -16.18
N TYR A 125 -11.53 3.73 -15.54
CA TYR A 125 -11.39 5.02 -16.21
C TYR A 125 -9.98 5.26 -16.75
N GLY A 126 -8.94 4.69 -16.09
CA GLY A 126 -7.55 4.66 -16.54
C GLY A 126 -7.22 3.44 -17.41
N ARG A 127 -8.19 2.58 -17.71
CA ARG A 127 -8.02 1.34 -18.48
C ARG A 127 -7.11 0.30 -17.80
N GLU A 128 -6.95 0.38 -16.48
CA GLU A 128 -6.14 -0.58 -15.72
C GLU A 128 -6.65 -2.02 -15.89
N ASN A 129 -7.96 -2.20 -15.98
CA ASN A 129 -8.62 -3.51 -16.17
C ASN A 129 -8.36 -4.19 -17.52
N GLU A 130 -7.77 -3.48 -18.49
CA GLU A 130 -7.40 -4.06 -19.79
C GLU A 130 -6.03 -4.75 -19.74
N HIS A 131 -5.21 -4.42 -18.72
CA HIS A 131 -3.82 -4.85 -18.63
C HIS A 131 -3.50 -5.58 -17.31
N TYR A 132 -4.32 -5.38 -16.29
CA TYR A 132 -4.17 -6.00 -14.98
C TYR A 132 -5.37 -6.89 -14.67
N THR A 133 -5.12 -7.95 -13.93
CA THR A 133 -6.17 -8.83 -13.41
C THR A 133 -6.51 -8.45 -11.98
N GLN A 134 -7.79 -8.29 -11.69
CA GLN A 134 -8.27 -7.94 -10.34
C GLN A 134 -8.05 -9.08 -9.33
N GLY A 135 -7.84 -8.71 -8.06
CA GLY A 135 -7.90 -9.63 -6.94
C GLY A 135 -9.34 -9.94 -6.53
N ASN A 136 -9.52 -11.01 -5.76
CA ASN A 136 -10.84 -11.45 -5.28
C ASN A 136 -10.88 -11.73 -3.77
N LYS A 137 -9.81 -11.38 -3.03
CA LYS A 137 -9.67 -11.67 -1.61
C LYS A 137 -9.47 -10.39 -0.82
N ARG A 138 -10.17 -10.26 0.31
CA ARG A 138 -9.84 -9.30 1.35
C ARG A 138 -8.62 -9.82 2.11
N VAL A 139 -7.68 -8.97 2.40
CA VAL A 139 -6.44 -9.33 3.11
C VAL A 139 -6.27 -8.46 4.34
N ILE A 140 -6.07 -9.12 5.48
CA ILE A 140 -5.81 -8.48 6.76
C ILE A 140 -4.44 -8.93 7.25
N ALA A 141 -3.49 -8.02 7.24
CA ALA A 141 -2.14 -8.23 7.77
C ALA A 141 -2.17 -8.06 9.28
N LYS A 142 -1.52 -8.98 10.02
CA LYS A 142 -1.38 -8.91 11.47
C LYS A 142 0.04 -8.56 11.83
N TYR A 143 0.23 -7.44 12.54
CA TYR A 143 1.54 -7.01 12.98
C TYR A 143 1.45 -6.21 14.29
N LYS A 144 2.32 -6.50 15.26
CA LYS A 144 2.36 -5.87 16.60
C LYS A 144 0.96 -5.76 17.27
N ASN A 145 0.18 -6.85 17.17
CA ASN A 145 -1.19 -6.96 17.70
C ASN A 145 -2.22 -6.01 17.07
N VAL A 146 -1.93 -5.43 15.91
CA VAL A 146 -2.86 -4.65 15.10
C VAL A 146 -3.19 -5.43 13.82
N ARG A 147 -4.47 -5.43 13.46
CA ARG A 147 -4.99 -6.03 12.24
C ARG A 147 -5.20 -4.94 11.20
N PHE A 148 -4.40 -4.95 10.15
CA PHE A 148 -4.43 -3.96 9.07
C PHE A 148 -5.18 -4.51 7.86
N MET A 149 -6.33 -3.91 7.50
CA MET A 149 -6.99 -4.15 6.22
C MET A 149 -6.19 -3.46 5.12
N LEU A 150 -5.76 -4.22 4.11
CA LEU A 150 -4.96 -3.72 2.99
C LEU A 150 -5.85 -3.35 1.81
N GLN A 151 -5.69 -2.12 1.28
CA GLN A 151 -6.48 -1.59 0.18
C GLN A 151 -5.65 -0.68 -0.73
N THR A 152 -6.05 -0.55 -1.98
CA THR A 152 -5.33 0.25 -2.96
C THR A 152 -6.25 1.23 -3.68
N CYS A 153 -5.98 2.52 -3.53
CA CYS A 153 -6.44 3.64 -4.35
C CYS A 153 -7.96 3.61 -4.68
N TYR A 154 -8.33 3.09 -5.83
CA TYR A 154 -9.71 3.09 -6.32
C TYR A 154 -10.66 2.26 -5.45
N ASP A 155 -10.16 1.29 -4.67
CA ASP A 155 -10.95 0.53 -3.68
C ASP A 155 -11.65 1.46 -2.68
N LEU A 156 -11.09 2.65 -2.41
CA LEU A 156 -11.68 3.64 -1.52
C LEU A 156 -13.12 4.03 -1.91
N ARG A 157 -13.49 3.90 -3.18
CA ARG A 157 -14.83 4.23 -3.68
C ARG A 157 -15.89 3.17 -3.36
N PHE A 158 -15.49 2.00 -2.86
CA PHE A 158 -16.35 0.83 -2.69
C PHE A 158 -16.51 0.44 -1.21
N PRO A 159 -17.42 1.11 -0.47
CA PRO A 159 -17.56 0.95 0.98
C PRO A 159 -17.95 -0.47 1.41
N VAL A 160 -18.66 -1.19 0.58
CA VAL A 160 -19.09 -2.56 0.90
C VAL A 160 -17.89 -3.50 1.00
N TRP A 161 -16.89 -3.33 0.12
CA TRP A 161 -15.68 -4.14 0.11
C TRP A 161 -14.82 -3.96 1.36
N VAL A 162 -14.79 -2.74 1.88
CA VAL A 162 -13.98 -2.36 3.04
C VAL A 162 -14.75 -2.37 4.36
N ARG A 163 -16.01 -2.83 4.36
CA ARG A 163 -16.82 -2.87 5.58
C ARG A 163 -16.11 -3.65 6.67
N ASN A 164 -16.00 -3.04 7.86
CA ASN A 164 -15.44 -3.71 9.03
C ASN A 164 -16.49 -4.63 9.67
N ASN A 165 -16.20 -5.92 9.65
CA ASN A 165 -17.01 -6.96 10.31
C ASN A 165 -16.36 -7.35 11.66
N ALA A 166 -15.75 -6.40 12.37
CA ALA A 166 -14.93 -6.60 13.56
C ALA A 166 -13.66 -7.45 13.30
N ASP A 167 -13.18 -7.45 12.06
CA ASP A 167 -12.08 -8.27 11.58
C ASP A 167 -10.76 -7.50 11.42
N TYR A 168 -10.78 -6.14 11.47
CA TYR A 168 -9.56 -5.31 11.46
C TYR A 168 -9.67 -4.11 12.41
N ASP A 169 -8.52 -3.55 12.77
CA ASP A 169 -8.39 -2.42 13.70
C ASP A 169 -8.02 -1.12 12.96
N ALA A 170 -7.31 -1.24 11.84
CA ALA A 170 -6.91 -0.13 10.98
C ALA A 170 -7.02 -0.53 9.51
N ILE A 171 -7.18 0.47 8.64
CA ILE A 171 -7.18 0.27 7.20
C ILE A 171 -6.06 1.11 6.57
N ILE A 172 -5.29 0.50 5.69
CA ILE A 172 -4.26 1.17 4.89
C ILE A 172 -4.75 1.28 3.45
N PHE A 173 -4.80 2.51 2.93
CA PHE A 173 -5.00 2.78 1.51
C PHE A 173 -3.71 3.35 0.93
N THR A 174 -2.99 2.58 0.12
CA THR A 174 -1.93 3.12 -0.73
C THR A 174 -2.54 3.74 -1.97
N ALA A 175 -2.03 4.86 -2.44
CA ALA A 175 -2.60 5.52 -3.60
C ALA A 175 -1.59 6.32 -4.40
N ASN A 176 -1.84 6.38 -5.71
CA ASN A 176 -1.30 7.37 -6.62
C ASN A 176 -2.50 8.15 -7.17
N TRP A 177 -2.94 9.15 -6.41
CA TRP A 177 -4.21 9.85 -6.63
C TRP A 177 -3.97 11.25 -7.18
N PRO A 178 -4.61 11.64 -8.30
CA PRO A 178 -4.39 12.95 -8.90
C PRO A 178 -4.75 14.10 -7.95
N GLN A 179 -3.88 15.11 -7.87
CA GLN A 179 -4.07 16.29 -7.04
C GLN A 179 -5.40 17.01 -7.33
N SER A 180 -5.83 17.06 -8.58
CA SER A 180 -7.10 17.67 -8.98
C SER A 180 -8.33 17.02 -8.33
N ARG A 181 -8.20 15.81 -7.78
CA ARG A 181 -9.26 15.07 -7.08
C ARG A 181 -8.97 14.86 -5.60
N GLN A 182 -8.04 15.60 -5.02
CA GLN A 182 -7.64 15.48 -3.61
C GLN A 182 -8.82 15.64 -2.64
N ASN A 183 -9.74 16.59 -2.90
CA ASN A 183 -10.93 16.77 -2.07
C ASN A 183 -11.79 15.51 -2.00
N VAL A 184 -11.95 14.82 -3.13
CA VAL A 184 -12.71 13.56 -3.19
C VAL A 184 -12.01 12.47 -2.34
N TRP A 185 -10.70 12.38 -2.45
CA TRP A 185 -9.88 11.46 -1.64
C TRP A 185 -10.09 11.69 -0.15
N GLN A 186 -9.96 12.94 0.31
CA GLN A 186 -10.10 13.30 1.73
C GLN A 186 -11.51 13.02 2.26
N ILE A 187 -12.56 13.34 1.50
CA ILE A 187 -13.95 13.08 1.89
C ILE A 187 -14.20 11.57 2.02
N LEU A 188 -13.74 10.79 1.05
CA LEU A 188 -13.93 9.34 1.06
C LEU A 188 -13.14 8.67 2.19
N LEU A 189 -11.90 9.09 2.48
CA LEU A 189 -11.13 8.57 3.62
C LEU A 189 -11.83 8.82 4.96
N ARG A 190 -12.43 9.99 5.14
CA ARG A 190 -13.19 10.31 6.36
C ARG A 190 -14.48 9.49 6.50
N ALA A 191 -15.00 9.00 5.38
CA ALA A 191 -16.23 8.21 5.35
C ALA A 191 -15.99 6.71 5.57
N ARG A 192 -14.75 6.25 5.65
CA ARG A 192 -14.34 4.84 5.89
C ARG A 192 -13.86 4.67 7.32
#